data_442d03bc0464592f00638fc929f61927
#
_entry.id   442d03bc0464592f00638fc929f61927
#
_cell.length_a   1.000
_cell.length_b   1.000
_cell.length_c   1.000
_cell.angle_alpha   90.00
_cell.angle_beta   90.00
_cell.angle_gamma   90.00
#
_symmetry.space_group_name_H-M   'P 1'
#
loop_
_entity.id
_entity.type
_entity.pdbx_description
1 polymer ?
#
loop_
_entity_poly.entity_id
_entity_poly.type
_entity_poly.pdbx_seq_one_letter_code
_entity_poly.pdbx_strand_id
1 'polypeptide(L)'
;SYKGQRYVQFGGVSKIMMAKSLARELNKMTPELGYKAGLYTFAPYKEYAAMAPYKQATMAAAVEKIDTDYSVYGRMTPMGKGLEDLDKLPLATLSGKTGVFIFSDGDSNCGVDPVAVAQSLKAKYGDNLCFYIVDLSDNKHGQQVLKAIAALGKCNCIELGEELLRNEAAREKFLECALYEWIEDEIVVFRSIYFDFDKYNIKPEFVPVLEEGTAIIKSKTGMKVILEGHTDSIGSEQYNMKLGQRRADSVKAFFVKKGIDASRIETISFGESDPVATNKTAQGRALNRRCVIKFKSM
;
A
#
# COMPACT_ATOMS: atom_id res chain seq x y z
N SER A 1 -9.42 -25.54 30.59
CA SER A 1 -10.24 -25.93 29.43
C SER A 1 -10.40 -24.84 28.36
N TYR A 2 -10.02 -23.62 28.60
CA TYR A 2 -10.02 -22.55 27.57
C TYR A 2 -8.99 -22.77 26.43
N LYS A 3 -7.94 -23.55 26.67
CA LYS A 3 -6.94 -23.87 25.65
C LYS A 3 -7.49 -24.70 24.48
N GLY A 4 -8.49 -25.56 24.70
CA GLY A 4 -8.92 -26.54 23.70
C GLY A 4 -9.77 -25.97 22.54
N GLN A 5 -10.68 -25.06 22.82
CA GLN A 5 -11.64 -24.58 21.81
C GLN A 5 -11.05 -23.57 20.81
N ARG A 6 -10.15 -22.67 21.24
CA ARG A 6 -9.53 -21.69 20.35
C ARG A 6 -8.52 -22.28 19.35
N TYR A 7 -7.91 -23.41 19.69
CA TYR A 7 -6.92 -24.07 18.81
C TYR A 7 -7.57 -25.02 17.78
N VAL A 8 -8.78 -25.50 18.03
CA VAL A 8 -9.46 -26.45 17.12
C VAL A 8 -9.95 -25.78 15.85
N GLN A 9 -10.40 -24.53 15.95
CA GLN A 9 -10.97 -23.80 14.80
C GLN A 9 -9.93 -23.48 13.71
N PHE A 10 -8.65 -23.35 14.08
CA PHE A 10 -7.55 -23.06 13.16
C PHE A 10 -6.54 -24.22 13.04
N GLY A 11 -7.00 -25.46 13.13
CA GLY A 11 -6.14 -26.65 12.97
C GLY A 11 -5.03 -26.76 14.02
N GLY A 12 -5.24 -26.23 15.24
CA GLY A 12 -4.26 -26.27 16.33
C GLY A 12 -3.23 -25.13 16.35
N VAL A 13 -3.32 -24.18 15.43
CA VAL A 13 -2.43 -23.02 15.35
C VAL A 13 -2.98 -21.84 16.17
N SER A 14 -2.13 -21.17 16.96
CA SER A 14 -2.57 -20.00 17.71
C SER A 14 -2.77 -18.78 16.82
N LYS A 15 -3.68 -17.86 17.20
CA LYS A 15 -3.97 -16.62 16.46
C LYS A 15 -2.70 -15.79 16.20
N ILE A 16 -1.76 -15.73 17.15
CA ILE A 16 -0.48 -15.01 16.98
C ILE A 16 0.42 -15.69 15.95
N MET A 17 0.45 -17.03 15.90
CA MET A 17 1.18 -17.76 14.87
C MET A 17 0.56 -17.55 13.48
N MET A 18 -0.77 -17.51 13.42
CA MET A 18 -1.50 -17.20 12.19
C MET A 18 -1.21 -15.76 11.74
N ALA A 19 -1.29 -14.78 12.63
CA ALA A 19 -0.95 -13.39 12.34
C ALA A 19 0.49 -13.25 11.82
N LYS A 20 1.46 -13.91 12.47
CA LYS A 20 2.87 -13.94 12.03
C LYS A 20 3.03 -14.57 10.65
N SER A 21 2.35 -15.67 10.38
CA SER A 21 2.38 -16.32 9.06
C SER A 21 1.77 -15.43 7.97
N LEU A 22 0.65 -14.80 8.24
CA LEU A 22 0.00 -13.86 7.32
C LEU A 22 0.86 -12.62 7.06
N ALA A 23 1.46 -12.03 8.10
CA ALA A 23 2.37 -10.91 7.95
C ALA A 23 3.57 -11.29 7.07
N ARG A 24 4.07 -12.52 7.18
CA ARG A 24 5.15 -13.07 6.34
C ARG A 24 4.71 -13.21 4.88
N GLU A 25 3.54 -13.79 4.62
CA GLU A 25 3.04 -13.98 3.25
C GLU A 25 2.69 -12.64 2.58
N LEU A 26 2.01 -11.73 3.28
CA LEU A 26 1.73 -10.39 2.75
C LEU A 26 3.02 -9.61 2.49
N ASN A 27 4.02 -9.69 3.38
CA ASN A 27 5.31 -9.03 3.18
C ASN A 27 6.04 -9.52 1.92
N LYS A 28 5.96 -10.81 1.58
CA LYS A 28 6.56 -11.35 0.34
C LYS A 28 5.96 -10.74 -0.92
N MET A 29 4.68 -10.38 -0.88
CA MET A 29 3.93 -9.84 -2.02
C MET A 29 3.93 -8.30 -2.04
N THR A 30 4.36 -7.66 -0.94
CA THR A 30 4.36 -6.20 -0.80
C THR A 30 5.54 -5.59 -1.56
N PRO A 31 5.31 -4.72 -2.57
CA PRO A 31 6.38 -4.12 -3.36
C PRO A 31 7.09 -2.98 -2.62
N GLU A 32 8.38 -2.76 -2.90
CA GLU A 32 9.17 -1.65 -2.35
C GLU A 32 8.93 -0.36 -3.15
N LEU A 33 7.87 0.39 -2.82
CA LEU A 33 7.44 1.58 -3.56
C LEU A 33 7.89 2.91 -2.93
N GLY A 34 8.87 2.89 -2.02
CA GLY A 34 9.43 4.10 -1.41
C GLY A 34 8.64 4.68 -0.23
N TYR A 35 7.58 4.01 0.23
CA TYR A 35 6.87 4.38 1.46
C TYR A 35 7.66 3.98 2.70
N LYS A 36 7.23 4.51 3.85
CA LYS A 36 7.76 4.12 5.16
C LYS A 36 6.86 3.06 5.79
N ALA A 37 7.44 2.13 6.54
CA ALA A 37 6.69 1.14 7.31
C ALA A 37 7.35 0.90 8.67
N GLY A 38 6.54 0.46 9.64
CA GLY A 38 6.96 0.00 10.95
C GLY A 38 6.14 -1.20 11.39
N LEU A 39 6.60 -1.92 12.39
CA LEU A 39 5.94 -3.13 12.91
C LEU A 39 5.84 -3.07 14.44
N TYR A 40 4.63 -3.19 14.95
CA TYR A 40 4.30 -3.06 16.37
C TYR A 40 3.35 -4.17 16.81
N THR A 41 3.43 -4.55 18.06
CA THR A 41 2.36 -5.33 18.74
C THR A 41 1.67 -4.45 19.78
N PHE A 42 0.42 -4.76 20.13
CA PHE A 42 -0.33 -3.98 21.11
C PHE A 42 -0.63 -4.74 22.43
N ALA A 43 -0.27 -6.02 22.50
CA ALA A 43 -0.51 -6.83 23.69
C ALA A 43 0.66 -7.77 24.01
N PRO A 44 1.75 -7.28 24.64
CA PRO A 44 2.07 -5.92 25.03
C PRO A 44 2.42 -5.01 23.85
N TYR A 45 2.35 -3.69 24.05
CA TYR A 45 2.87 -2.74 23.07
C TYR A 45 4.39 -2.88 22.96
N LYS A 46 4.86 -3.21 21.77
CA LYS A 46 6.28 -3.38 21.50
C LYS A 46 6.58 -3.04 20.04
N GLU A 47 7.64 -2.28 19.84
CA GLU A 47 8.19 -2.00 18.52
C GLU A 47 9.13 -3.12 18.09
N TYR A 48 8.91 -3.69 16.90
CA TYR A 48 9.78 -4.68 16.25
C TYR A 48 10.54 -4.09 15.06
N ALA A 49 9.95 -3.09 14.41
CA ALA A 49 10.62 -2.25 13.44
C ALA A 49 10.11 -0.81 13.61
N ALA A 50 11.03 0.13 13.81
CA ALA A 50 10.73 1.56 13.80
C ALA A 50 10.26 2.00 12.41
N MET A 51 9.52 3.11 12.35
CA MET A 51 9.08 3.70 11.10
C MET A 51 10.28 4.15 10.25
N ALA A 52 10.54 3.47 9.13
CA ALA A 52 11.67 3.69 8.23
C ALA A 52 11.26 3.41 6.78
N PRO A 53 12.06 3.80 5.77
CA PRO A 53 11.83 3.38 4.40
C PRO A 53 11.66 1.87 4.31
N TYR A 54 10.53 1.44 3.72
CA TYR A 54 10.20 0.02 3.67
C TYR A 54 11.22 -0.77 2.84
N LYS A 55 11.68 -1.85 3.45
CA LYS A 55 12.49 -2.89 2.82
C LYS A 55 11.93 -4.24 3.20
N GLN A 56 11.58 -5.05 2.20
CA GLN A 56 10.97 -6.36 2.38
C GLN A 56 11.81 -7.26 3.31
N ALA A 57 13.13 -7.28 3.11
CA ALA A 57 14.05 -8.08 3.93
C ALA A 57 14.08 -7.59 5.40
N THR A 58 14.07 -6.28 5.64
CA THR A 58 14.07 -5.72 6.99
C THR A 58 12.76 -6.03 7.71
N MET A 59 11.64 -5.90 7.01
CA MET A 59 10.32 -6.23 7.56
C MET A 59 10.20 -7.73 7.85
N ALA A 60 10.68 -8.60 6.94
CA ALA A 60 10.72 -10.05 7.16
C ALA A 60 11.50 -10.39 8.44
N ALA A 61 12.70 -9.82 8.64
CA ALA A 61 13.49 -10.02 9.85
C ALA A 61 12.78 -9.52 11.12
N ALA A 62 12.00 -8.44 11.03
CA ALA A 62 11.20 -7.93 12.15
C ALA A 62 10.03 -8.86 12.48
N VAL A 63 9.32 -9.38 11.48
CA VAL A 63 8.24 -10.36 11.66
C VAL A 63 8.74 -11.62 12.36
N GLU A 64 9.95 -12.09 12.02
CA GLU A 64 10.53 -13.27 12.68
C GLU A 64 10.80 -13.08 14.17
N LYS A 65 11.06 -11.85 14.61
CA LYS A 65 11.28 -11.52 16.03
C LYS A 65 10.00 -11.49 16.87
N ILE A 66 8.80 -11.53 16.24
CA ILE A 66 7.55 -11.59 16.99
C ILE A 66 7.54 -12.89 17.78
N ASP A 67 7.45 -12.73 19.09
CA ASP A 67 7.34 -13.85 20.02
C ASP A 67 5.95 -14.48 19.91
N THR A 68 5.89 -15.78 19.79
CA THR A 68 4.65 -16.57 19.68
C THR A 68 4.42 -17.50 20.86
N ASP A 69 5.42 -17.62 21.75
CA ASP A 69 5.34 -18.42 22.95
C ASP A 69 4.98 -17.57 24.16
N TYR A 70 3.71 -17.27 24.27
CA TYR A 70 3.20 -16.49 25.37
C TYR A 70 2.38 -17.33 26.34
N SER A 71 2.59 -17.13 27.64
CA SER A 71 1.69 -17.61 28.67
C SER A 71 0.28 -17.02 28.46
N VAL A 72 -0.73 -17.87 28.35
CA VAL A 72 -2.14 -17.47 28.08
C VAL A 72 -2.84 -16.95 29.34
N TYR A 73 -2.23 -17.12 30.51
CA TYR A 73 -2.89 -16.82 31.80
C TYR A 73 -2.85 -15.31 32.11
N GLY A 74 -4.05 -14.72 32.37
CA GLY A 74 -4.18 -13.34 32.81
C GLY A 74 -3.89 -12.29 31.73
N ARG A 75 -3.89 -12.64 30.45
CA ARG A 75 -3.52 -11.74 29.38
C ARG A 75 -4.64 -10.78 29.02
N MET A 76 -4.32 -9.51 29.14
CA MET A 76 -5.17 -8.43 28.70
C MET A 76 -4.90 -8.11 27.22
N THR A 77 -5.93 -7.90 26.41
CA THR A 77 -5.85 -7.49 25.01
C THR A 77 -6.40 -6.07 24.84
N PRO A 78 -5.57 -5.03 25.09
CA PRO A 78 -6.00 -3.64 25.05
C PRO A 78 -5.91 -3.08 23.64
N MET A 79 -6.73 -3.54 22.70
CA MET A 79 -6.67 -3.11 21.29
C MET A 79 -6.88 -1.59 21.17
N GLY A 80 -7.84 -1.01 21.89
CA GLY A 80 -8.06 0.43 21.88
C GLY A 80 -6.83 1.21 22.37
N LYS A 81 -6.19 0.73 23.45
CA LYS A 81 -4.92 1.32 23.94
C LYS A 81 -3.80 1.24 22.93
N GLY A 82 -3.72 0.12 22.20
CA GLY A 82 -2.74 -0.03 21.10
C GLY A 82 -2.94 0.99 19.98
N LEU A 83 -4.18 1.27 19.61
CA LEU A 83 -4.53 2.32 18.64
C LEU A 83 -4.18 3.72 19.16
N GLU A 84 -4.40 4.03 20.46
CA GLU A 84 -3.95 5.27 21.08
C GLU A 84 -2.43 5.44 21.08
N ASP A 85 -1.70 4.34 21.29
CA ASP A 85 -0.24 4.38 21.33
C ASP A 85 0.34 4.55 19.93
N LEU A 86 -0.32 4.05 18.88
CA LEU A 86 0.00 4.38 17.49
C LEU A 86 -0.13 5.87 17.19
N ASP A 87 -1.14 6.54 17.74
CA ASP A 87 -1.34 7.97 17.57
C ASP A 87 -0.21 8.81 18.18
N LYS A 88 0.34 8.37 19.30
CA LYS A 88 1.36 9.12 20.06
C LYS A 88 2.73 9.12 19.41
N LEU A 89 3.09 8.07 18.68
CA LEU A 89 4.44 7.89 18.14
C LEU A 89 4.47 7.77 16.61
N PRO A 90 4.02 6.66 15.97
CA PRO A 90 4.18 6.54 14.52
C PRO A 90 3.27 7.47 13.72
N LEU A 91 1.98 7.58 14.06
CA LEU A 91 1.03 8.37 13.26
C LEU A 91 1.26 9.86 13.40
N ALA A 92 1.63 10.36 14.58
CA ALA A 92 1.86 11.78 14.83
C ALA A 92 3.02 12.38 13.99
N THR A 93 3.94 11.54 13.51
CA THR A 93 5.11 11.97 12.72
C THR A 93 4.93 11.78 11.22
N LEU A 94 3.82 11.20 10.77
CA LEU A 94 3.56 10.92 9.38
C LEU A 94 2.80 12.07 8.72
N SER A 95 3.13 12.31 7.46
CA SER A 95 2.41 13.22 6.57
C SER A 95 1.95 12.44 5.33
N GLY A 96 0.71 12.71 4.89
CA GLY A 96 0.13 12.03 3.73
C GLY A 96 -0.63 10.75 4.09
N LYS A 97 -0.91 9.97 3.09
CA LYS A 97 -1.71 8.74 3.22
C LYS A 97 -1.00 7.70 4.05
N THR A 98 -1.72 7.15 5.02
CA THR A 98 -1.18 6.19 5.99
C THR A 98 -2.14 5.02 6.15
N GLY A 99 -1.64 3.81 5.91
CA GLY A 99 -2.35 2.57 6.14
C GLY A 99 -1.93 1.90 7.45
N VAL A 100 -2.90 1.50 8.25
CA VAL A 100 -2.68 0.70 9.47
C VAL A 100 -3.21 -0.70 9.24
N PHE A 101 -2.30 -1.66 9.09
CA PHE A 101 -2.64 -3.08 9.00
C PHE A 101 -2.87 -3.63 10.41
N ILE A 102 -4.07 -4.16 10.66
CA ILE A 102 -4.49 -4.69 11.96
C ILE A 102 -4.72 -6.19 11.82
N PHE A 103 -3.90 -6.99 12.51
CA PHE A 103 -4.09 -8.44 12.65
C PHE A 103 -4.66 -8.70 14.03
N SER A 104 -5.95 -8.95 14.13
CA SER A 104 -6.63 -9.07 15.43
C SER A 104 -7.85 -9.98 15.35
N ASP A 105 -8.24 -10.52 16.51
CA ASP A 105 -9.52 -11.19 16.67
C ASP A 105 -10.66 -10.25 17.14
N GLY A 106 -10.36 -8.97 17.29
CA GLY A 106 -11.33 -7.95 17.71
C GLY A 106 -11.74 -8.01 19.18
N ASP A 107 -11.32 -9.05 19.91
CA ASP A 107 -11.62 -9.18 21.33
C ASP A 107 -10.71 -8.25 22.17
N SER A 108 -11.24 -7.09 22.57
CA SER A 108 -10.62 -6.19 23.52
C SER A 108 -11.25 -6.39 24.89
N ASN A 109 -10.50 -6.93 25.82
CA ASN A 109 -11.01 -7.28 27.16
C ASN A 109 -10.61 -6.29 28.26
N CYS A 110 -9.92 -5.22 27.90
CA CYS A 110 -9.55 -4.13 28.83
C CYS A 110 -9.21 -2.85 28.08
N GLY A 111 -9.23 -1.74 28.82
CA GLY A 111 -8.90 -0.41 28.29
C GLY A 111 -10.08 0.27 27.59
N VAL A 112 -9.76 1.19 26.68
CA VAL A 112 -10.75 1.97 25.93
C VAL A 112 -11.33 1.16 24.78
N ASP A 113 -12.55 1.49 24.38
CA ASP A 113 -13.22 0.86 23.24
C ASP A 113 -12.44 1.11 21.95
N PRO A 114 -12.00 0.06 21.24
CA PRO A 114 -11.21 0.20 20.03
C PRO A 114 -11.96 0.88 18.88
N VAL A 115 -13.29 0.75 18.82
CA VAL A 115 -14.10 1.43 17.80
C VAL A 115 -14.12 2.93 18.07
N ALA A 116 -14.31 3.35 19.32
CA ALA A 116 -14.29 4.77 19.69
C ALA A 116 -12.94 5.42 19.43
N VAL A 117 -11.83 4.70 19.71
CA VAL A 117 -10.47 5.19 19.39
C VAL A 117 -10.27 5.31 17.88
N ALA A 118 -10.65 4.29 17.11
CA ALA A 118 -10.55 4.33 15.66
C ALA A 118 -11.37 5.48 15.05
N GLN A 119 -12.58 5.76 15.57
CA GLN A 119 -13.38 6.93 15.20
C GLN A 119 -12.66 8.25 15.48
N SER A 120 -12.05 8.38 16.65
CA SER A 120 -11.27 9.57 17.02
C SER A 120 -10.06 9.77 16.09
N LEU A 121 -9.37 8.68 15.73
CA LEU A 121 -8.27 8.72 14.78
C LEU A 121 -8.74 9.13 13.38
N LYS A 122 -9.86 8.59 12.91
CA LYS A 122 -10.47 9.00 11.62
C LYS A 122 -10.91 10.47 11.65
N ALA A 123 -11.47 10.95 12.76
CA ALA A 123 -11.80 12.36 12.91
C ALA A 123 -10.56 13.27 12.85
N LYS A 124 -9.43 12.83 13.41
CA LYS A 124 -8.17 13.57 13.45
C LYS A 124 -7.43 13.57 12.11
N TYR A 125 -7.33 12.44 11.44
CA TYR A 125 -6.51 12.24 10.23
C TYR A 125 -7.32 12.22 8.93
N GLY A 126 -8.64 12.13 9.01
CA GLY A 126 -9.55 12.13 7.86
C GLY A 126 -9.28 10.98 6.89
N ASP A 127 -9.33 11.30 5.61
CA ASP A 127 -9.09 10.34 4.52
C ASP A 127 -7.61 9.97 4.33
N ASN A 128 -6.72 10.61 5.08
CA ASN A 128 -5.30 10.22 5.10
C ASN A 128 -5.03 8.99 5.95
N LEU A 129 -5.97 8.50 6.76
CA LEU A 129 -5.81 7.30 7.56
C LEU A 129 -6.75 6.20 7.09
N CYS A 130 -6.21 5.04 6.74
CA CYS A 130 -6.96 3.85 6.34
C CYS A 130 -6.64 2.67 7.26
N PHE A 131 -7.65 1.85 7.58
CA PHE A 131 -7.49 0.62 8.34
C PHE A 131 -7.65 -0.60 7.43
N TYR A 132 -6.63 -1.46 7.40
CA TYR A 132 -6.60 -2.70 6.64
C TYR A 132 -6.61 -3.87 7.62
N ILE A 133 -7.71 -4.59 7.69
CA ILE A 133 -7.99 -5.52 8.78
C ILE A 133 -7.87 -6.94 8.30
N VAL A 134 -7.01 -7.70 8.95
CA VAL A 134 -6.93 -9.16 8.85
C VAL A 134 -7.71 -9.73 10.03
N ASP A 135 -8.92 -10.22 9.74
CA ASP A 135 -9.88 -10.73 10.72
C ASP A 135 -9.49 -12.15 11.17
N LEU A 136 -9.04 -12.26 12.42
CA LEU A 136 -8.71 -13.51 13.10
C LEU A 136 -9.75 -13.89 14.16
N SER A 137 -10.96 -13.32 14.07
CA SER A 137 -12.02 -13.56 15.05
C SER A 137 -12.53 -14.99 15.01
N ASP A 138 -12.80 -15.53 16.20
CA ASP A 138 -13.43 -16.83 16.40
C ASP A 138 -14.81 -16.69 17.06
N ASN A 139 -15.30 -15.45 17.18
CA ASN A 139 -16.61 -15.16 17.76
C ASN A 139 -17.26 -13.93 17.12
N LYS A 140 -18.59 -13.83 17.31
CA LYS A 140 -19.39 -12.75 16.72
C LYS A 140 -19.03 -11.35 17.23
N HIS A 141 -18.64 -11.22 18.50
CA HIS A 141 -18.32 -9.93 19.10
C HIS A 141 -17.07 -9.35 18.46
N GLY A 142 -15.97 -10.11 18.44
CA GLY A 142 -14.73 -9.66 17.80
C GLY A 142 -14.92 -9.30 16.33
N GLN A 143 -15.67 -10.13 15.58
CA GLN A 143 -15.99 -9.83 14.18
C GLN A 143 -16.77 -8.51 14.03
N GLN A 144 -17.73 -8.22 14.93
CA GLN A 144 -18.48 -6.98 14.89
C GLN A 144 -17.60 -5.77 15.15
N VAL A 145 -16.67 -5.85 16.11
CA VAL A 145 -15.70 -4.79 16.41
C VAL A 145 -14.83 -4.49 15.18
N LEU A 146 -14.26 -5.54 14.54
CA LEU A 146 -13.41 -5.37 13.38
C LEU A 146 -14.17 -4.79 12.18
N LYS A 147 -15.39 -5.25 11.93
CA LYS A 147 -16.28 -4.72 10.88
C LYS A 147 -16.67 -3.26 11.16
N ALA A 148 -16.91 -2.90 12.42
CA ALA A 148 -17.21 -1.52 12.78
C ALA A 148 -16.03 -0.58 12.49
N ILE A 149 -14.79 -1.00 12.78
CA ILE A 149 -13.59 -0.24 12.43
C ILE A 149 -13.43 -0.14 10.90
N ALA A 150 -13.63 -1.24 10.18
CA ALA A 150 -13.57 -1.25 8.71
C ALA A 150 -14.60 -0.29 8.08
N ALA A 151 -15.77 -0.15 8.68
CA ALA A 151 -16.84 0.73 8.18
C ALA A 151 -16.57 2.24 8.37
N LEU A 152 -15.50 2.64 9.08
CA LEU A 152 -15.21 4.05 9.37
C LEU A 152 -14.70 4.86 8.18
N GLY A 153 -14.41 4.26 7.04
CA GLY A 153 -13.93 4.99 5.87
C GLY A 153 -13.95 4.15 4.60
N LYS A 154 -14.05 4.82 3.45
CA LYS A 154 -14.12 4.18 2.13
C LYS A 154 -12.83 3.44 1.75
N CYS A 155 -11.68 3.87 2.26
CA CYS A 155 -10.38 3.26 1.97
C CYS A 155 -10.07 2.03 2.83
N ASN A 156 -10.95 1.68 3.78
CA ASN A 156 -10.72 0.56 4.68
C ASN A 156 -11.09 -0.77 4.01
N CYS A 157 -10.32 -1.82 4.29
CA CYS A 157 -10.63 -3.17 3.86
C CYS A 157 -10.57 -4.14 5.04
N ILE A 158 -11.36 -5.20 4.94
CA ILE A 158 -11.34 -6.31 5.90
C ILE A 158 -11.40 -7.63 5.13
N GLU A 159 -10.55 -8.58 5.50
CA GLU A 159 -10.55 -9.92 4.94
C GLU A 159 -10.30 -10.96 6.03
N LEU A 160 -10.88 -12.15 5.86
CA LEU A 160 -10.70 -13.25 6.80
C LEU A 160 -9.26 -13.77 6.72
N GLY A 161 -8.60 -13.90 7.88
CA GLY A 161 -7.22 -14.39 7.94
C GLY A 161 -7.11 -15.84 7.40
N GLU A 162 -8.10 -16.65 7.59
CA GLU A 162 -8.14 -18.01 7.03
C GLU A 162 -8.17 -18.00 5.50
N GLU A 163 -8.94 -17.10 4.89
CA GLU A 163 -8.98 -16.94 3.44
C GLU A 163 -7.65 -16.45 2.90
N LEU A 164 -7.06 -15.45 3.55
CA LEU A 164 -5.73 -14.95 3.18
C LEU A 164 -4.62 -16.00 3.29
N LEU A 165 -4.71 -16.95 4.23
CA LEU A 165 -3.72 -18.03 4.34
C LEU A 165 -3.80 -19.02 3.18
N ARG A 166 -5.00 -19.34 2.72
CA ARG A 166 -5.26 -20.39 1.74
C ARG A 166 -5.26 -19.91 0.31
N ASN A 167 -5.57 -18.64 0.07
CA ASN A 167 -5.86 -18.09 -1.25
C ASN A 167 -4.92 -16.92 -1.60
N GLU A 168 -4.05 -17.15 -2.57
CA GLU A 168 -3.11 -16.12 -3.05
C GLU A 168 -3.83 -14.95 -3.71
N ALA A 169 -4.87 -15.21 -4.50
CA ALA A 169 -5.67 -14.15 -5.13
C ALA A 169 -6.40 -13.28 -4.08
N ALA A 170 -6.80 -13.84 -2.93
CA ALA A 170 -7.35 -13.06 -1.83
C ALA A 170 -6.28 -12.14 -1.21
N ARG A 171 -5.02 -12.60 -1.07
CA ARG A 171 -3.90 -11.76 -0.63
C ARG A 171 -3.61 -10.63 -1.61
N GLU A 172 -3.58 -10.93 -2.91
CA GLU A 172 -3.40 -9.91 -3.96
C GLU A 172 -4.48 -8.84 -3.86
N LYS A 173 -5.74 -9.23 -3.83
CA LYS A 173 -6.87 -8.31 -3.71
C LYS A 173 -6.83 -7.46 -2.42
N PHE A 174 -6.44 -8.06 -1.30
CA PHE A 174 -6.28 -7.34 -0.04
C PHE A 174 -5.15 -6.31 -0.10
N LEU A 175 -4.01 -6.67 -0.69
CA LEU A 175 -2.90 -5.75 -0.92
C LEU A 175 -3.25 -4.68 -1.97
N GLU A 176 -4.01 -5.01 -3.00
CA GLU A 176 -4.54 -4.02 -3.94
C GLU A 176 -5.38 -2.97 -3.21
N CYS A 177 -6.30 -3.38 -2.35
CA CYS A 177 -7.07 -2.44 -1.53
C CYS A 177 -6.18 -1.60 -0.61
N ALA A 178 -5.12 -2.16 -0.07
CA ALA A 178 -4.26 -1.49 0.92
C ALA A 178 -3.21 -0.57 0.31
N LEU A 179 -2.68 -0.91 -0.85
CA LEU A 179 -1.53 -0.23 -1.46
C LEU A 179 -1.91 0.68 -2.63
N TYR A 180 -3.10 0.47 -3.21
CA TYR A 180 -3.57 1.24 -4.35
C TYR A 180 -4.83 2.01 -3.97
N GLU A 181 -4.72 3.32 -3.96
CA GLU A 181 -5.90 4.17 -3.78
C GLU A 181 -6.68 4.25 -5.10
N TRP A 182 -7.90 3.71 -5.08
CA TRP A 182 -8.87 3.98 -6.14
C TRP A 182 -9.42 5.39 -5.91
N ILE A 183 -8.94 6.38 -6.67
CA ILE A 183 -9.57 7.70 -6.72
C ILE A 183 -10.96 7.51 -7.37
N GLU A 184 -11.98 8.20 -6.88
CA GLU A 184 -13.38 8.05 -7.34
C GLU A 184 -13.59 8.32 -8.86
N ASP A 185 -12.58 8.78 -9.59
CA ASP A 185 -12.50 8.89 -11.04
C ASP A 185 -11.46 7.95 -11.68
N GLU A 186 -11.26 6.79 -11.09
CA GLU A 186 -10.63 5.64 -11.75
C GLU A 186 -9.20 5.84 -12.30
N ILE A 187 -8.45 6.86 -11.89
CA ILE A 187 -7.08 7.09 -12.36
C ILE A 187 -6.08 6.90 -11.22
N VAL A 188 -5.27 5.85 -11.29
CA VAL A 188 -4.19 5.57 -10.33
C VAL A 188 -2.86 5.95 -10.95
N VAL A 189 -2.07 6.77 -10.26
CA VAL A 189 -0.66 6.98 -10.63
C VAL A 189 0.13 5.75 -10.25
N PHE A 190 0.55 4.96 -11.25
CA PHE A 190 1.36 3.78 -11.03
C PHE A 190 2.80 4.17 -10.68
N ARG A 191 3.51 4.81 -11.63
CA ARG A 191 4.88 5.28 -11.43
C ARG A 191 5.28 6.35 -12.44
N SER A 192 6.40 7.03 -12.15
CA SER A 192 7.09 7.88 -13.11
C SER A 192 8.41 7.23 -13.53
N ILE A 193 8.72 7.30 -14.80
CA ILE A 193 10.05 7.02 -15.33
C ILE A 193 10.72 8.32 -15.78
N TYR A 194 12.05 8.39 -15.68
CA TYR A 194 12.80 9.62 -15.89
C TYR A 194 13.73 9.51 -17.10
N PHE A 195 13.95 10.65 -17.75
CA PHE A 195 14.73 10.75 -18.97
C PHE A 195 15.93 11.68 -18.81
N ASP A 196 16.96 11.41 -19.59
CA ASP A 196 18.09 12.32 -19.71
C ASP A 196 17.68 13.61 -20.43
N PHE A 197 18.54 14.62 -20.32
CA PHE A 197 18.34 15.89 -21.01
C PHE A 197 18.22 15.68 -22.52
N ASP A 198 17.18 16.23 -23.10
CA ASP A 198 16.87 16.14 -24.54
C ASP A 198 16.71 14.70 -25.06
N LYS A 199 16.41 13.74 -24.19
CA LYS A 199 16.18 12.33 -24.58
C LYS A 199 14.74 11.90 -24.27
N TYR A 200 14.28 10.93 -25.07
CA TYR A 200 13.01 10.20 -24.90
C TYR A 200 13.21 8.68 -24.91
N ASN A 201 14.45 8.21 -24.98
CA ASN A 201 14.77 6.78 -24.91
C ASN A 201 14.61 6.31 -23.46
N ILE A 202 13.89 5.20 -23.27
CA ILE A 202 13.74 4.54 -21.98
C ILE A 202 15.11 4.04 -21.52
N LYS A 203 15.51 4.45 -20.29
CA LYS A 203 16.76 3.99 -19.69
C LYS A 203 16.61 2.56 -19.18
N PRO A 204 17.66 1.72 -19.25
CA PRO A 204 17.59 0.31 -18.85
C PRO A 204 17.10 0.11 -17.40
N GLU A 205 17.41 1.03 -16.50
CA GLU A 205 17.01 0.99 -15.10
C GLU A 205 15.48 1.06 -14.89
N PHE A 206 14.71 1.57 -15.86
CA PHE A 206 13.25 1.63 -15.80
C PHE A 206 12.53 0.48 -16.50
N VAL A 207 13.27 -0.40 -17.17
CA VAL A 207 12.67 -1.58 -17.83
C VAL A 207 11.93 -2.48 -16.84
N PRO A 208 12.46 -2.81 -15.65
CA PRO A 208 11.73 -3.60 -14.66
C PRO A 208 10.40 -2.97 -14.23
N VAL A 209 10.37 -1.65 -14.03
CA VAL A 209 9.13 -0.91 -13.69
C VAL A 209 8.08 -1.05 -14.80
N LEU A 210 8.49 -0.95 -16.06
CA LEU A 210 7.58 -1.09 -17.19
C LEU A 210 7.12 -2.54 -17.40
N GLU A 211 7.94 -3.53 -17.03
CA GLU A 211 7.53 -4.93 -17.02
C GLU A 211 6.51 -5.24 -15.94
N GLU A 212 6.69 -4.69 -14.72
CA GLU A 212 5.69 -4.73 -13.66
C GLU A 212 4.37 -4.12 -14.13
N GLY A 213 4.40 -2.89 -14.69
CA GLY A 213 3.22 -2.25 -15.26
C GLY A 213 2.54 -3.09 -16.34
N THR A 214 3.34 -3.76 -17.20
CA THR A 214 2.82 -4.68 -18.23
C THR A 214 2.04 -5.85 -17.60
N ALA A 215 2.57 -6.45 -16.54
CA ALA A 215 1.92 -7.57 -15.84
C ALA A 215 0.57 -7.13 -15.25
N ILE A 216 0.52 -5.97 -14.59
CA ILE A 216 -0.70 -5.38 -14.03
C ILE A 216 -1.75 -5.14 -15.13
N ILE A 217 -1.35 -4.50 -16.25
CA ILE A 217 -2.28 -4.21 -17.35
C ILE A 217 -2.85 -5.50 -17.97
N LYS A 218 -2.03 -6.55 -18.06
CA LYS A 218 -2.47 -7.86 -18.60
C LYS A 218 -3.43 -8.58 -17.67
N SER A 219 -3.24 -8.47 -16.36
CA SER A 219 -4.10 -9.12 -15.38
C SER A 219 -5.51 -8.50 -15.32
N LYS A 220 -5.69 -7.25 -15.79
CA LYS A 220 -6.95 -6.49 -15.72
C LYS A 220 -7.44 -6.12 -17.12
N THR A 221 -8.38 -6.88 -17.65
CA THR A 221 -8.88 -6.74 -19.05
C THR A 221 -9.55 -5.40 -19.36
N GLY A 222 -10.14 -4.72 -18.36
CA GLY A 222 -10.83 -3.43 -18.52
C GLY A 222 -9.95 -2.19 -18.29
N MET A 223 -8.66 -2.35 -17.96
CA MET A 223 -7.79 -1.23 -17.60
C MET A 223 -7.29 -0.44 -18.80
N LYS A 224 -7.42 0.88 -18.78
CA LYS A 224 -6.73 1.81 -19.70
C LYS A 224 -5.47 2.38 -19.06
N VAL A 225 -4.54 2.81 -19.89
CA VAL A 225 -3.28 3.43 -19.47
C VAL A 225 -3.22 4.85 -20.00
N ILE A 226 -2.90 5.81 -19.15
CA ILE A 226 -2.65 7.19 -19.52
C ILE A 226 -1.16 7.47 -19.27
N LEU A 227 -0.48 7.96 -20.28
CA LEU A 227 0.95 8.27 -20.24
C LEU A 227 1.13 9.78 -20.41
N GLU A 228 1.58 10.44 -19.34
CA GLU A 228 1.78 11.88 -19.35
C GLU A 228 3.26 12.21 -19.48
N GLY A 229 3.62 12.86 -20.58
CA GLY A 229 5.00 13.24 -20.87
C GLY A 229 5.31 14.66 -20.45
N HIS A 230 6.37 14.84 -19.66
CA HIS A 230 6.81 16.12 -19.11
C HIS A 230 8.27 16.41 -19.47
N THR A 231 8.63 17.71 -19.44
CA THR A 231 10.00 18.19 -19.66
C THR A 231 10.43 19.10 -18.52
N ASP A 232 11.70 19.44 -18.47
CA ASP A 232 12.17 20.63 -17.77
C ASP A 232 11.88 21.90 -18.60
N SER A 233 12.21 23.06 -18.08
CA SER A 233 11.96 24.36 -18.70
C SER A 233 13.05 24.81 -19.69
N ILE A 234 13.94 23.92 -20.13
CA ILE A 234 14.97 24.29 -21.09
C ILE A 234 14.43 24.03 -22.51
N GLY A 235 14.38 25.08 -23.32
CA GLY A 235 13.84 25.05 -24.66
C GLY A 235 12.60 25.93 -24.85
N SER A 236 12.00 25.90 -26.02
CA SER A 236 10.73 26.57 -26.25
C SER A 236 9.56 25.68 -25.80
N GLU A 237 8.45 26.29 -25.39
CA GLU A 237 7.23 25.57 -25.01
C GLU A 237 6.79 24.59 -26.11
N GLN A 238 6.81 25.05 -27.39
CA GLN A 238 6.45 24.19 -28.52
C GLN A 238 7.39 22.99 -28.67
N TYR A 239 8.68 23.19 -28.44
CA TYR A 239 9.66 22.10 -28.44
C TYR A 239 9.40 21.12 -27.30
N ASN A 240 9.18 21.64 -26.08
CA ASN A 240 8.95 20.86 -24.89
C ASN A 240 7.63 20.05 -24.98
N MET A 241 6.59 20.60 -25.58
CA MET A 241 5.37 19.85 -25.88
C MET A 241 5.67 18.65 -26.79
N LYS A 242 6.44 18.84 -27.85
CA LYS A 242 6.82 17.72 -28.76
C LYS A 242 7.73 16.69 -28.04
N LEU A 243 8.65 17.13 -27.20
CA LEU A 243 9.54 16.24 -26.47
C LEU A 243 8.78 15.43 -25.40
N GLY A 244 7.84 16.08 -24.67
CA GLY A 244 6.96 15.38 -23.75
C GLY A 244 6.13 14.31 -24.47
N GLN A 245 5.57 14.62 -25.64
CA GLN A 245 4.85 13.64 -26.46
C GLN A 245 5.73 12.45 -26.85
N ARG A 246 6.95 12.69 -27.33
CA ARG A 246 7.89 11.61 -27.67
C ARG A 246 8.23 10.71 -26.48
N ARG A 247 8.30 11.26 -25.27
CA ARG A 247 8.51 10.50 -24.03
C ARG A 247 7.34 9.58 -23.74
N ALA A 248 6.11 10.09 -23.78
CA ALA A 248 4.91 9.28 -23.62
C ALA A 248 4.80 8.20 -24.70
N ASP A 249 5.06 8.55 -25.96
CA ASP A 249 5.01 7.61 -27.07
C ASP A 249 6.07 6.49 -26.98
N SER A 250 7.26 6.79 -26.43
CA SER A 250 8.27 5.76 -26.22
C SER A 250 7.83 4.71 -25.19
N VAL A 251 7.12 5.14 -24.14
CA VAL A 251 6.54 4.23 -23.14
C VAL A 251 5.38 3.44 -23.74
N LYS A 252 4.52 4.09 -24.54
CA LYS A 252 3.45 3.41 -25.30
C LYS A 252 4.02 2.33 -26.19
N ALA A 253 5.08 2.64 -26.96
CA ALA A 253 5.74 1.67 -27.82
C ALA A 253 6.28 0.46 -27.05
N PHE A 254 6.80 0.67 -25.83
CA PHE A 254 7.24 -0.42 -24.96
C PHE A 254 6.07 -1.34 -24.58
N PHE A 255 4.97 -0.80 -24.08
CA PHE A 255 3.81 -1.59 -23.68
C PHE A 255 3.18 -2.34 -24.87
N VAL A 256 3.07 -1.69 -26.04
CA VAL A 256 2.58 -2.34 -27.27
C VAL A 256 3.50 -3.49 -27.69
N LYS A 257 4.82 -3.30 -27.64
CA LYS A 257 5.81 -4.37 -27.91
C LYS A 257 5.66 -5.55 -26.94
N LYS A 258 5.22 -5.29 -25.70
CA LYS A 258 4.95 -6.34 -24.70
C LYS A 258 3.54 -6.95 -24.84
N GLY A 259 2.77 -6.58 -25.87
CA GLY A 259 1.48 -7.18 -26.20
C GLY A 259 0.26 -6.52 -25.55
N ILE A 260 0.40 -5.27 -25.12
CA ILE A 260 -0.76 -4.46 -24.69
C ILE A 260 -1.39 -3.82 -25.94
N ASP A 261 -2.71 -3.89 -26.06
CA ASP A 261 -3.43 -3.27 -27.17
C ASP A 261 -3.24 -1.73 -27.15
N ALA A 262 -2.85 -1.17 -28.28
CA ALA A 262 -2.60 0.27 -28.43
C ALA A 262 -3.85 1.13 -28.15
N SER A 263 -5.06 0.59 -28.34
CA SER A 263 -6.33 1.26 -28.04
C SER A 263 -6.57 1.45 -26.54
N ARG A 264 -5.87 0.70 -25.71
CA ARG A 264 -5.90 0.82 -24.24
C ARG A 264 -4.93 1.89 -23.70
N ILE A 265 -4.10 2.51 -24.57
CA ILE A 265 -3.02 3.40 -24.14
C ILE A 265 -3.23 4.78 -24.75
N GLU A 266 -3.51 5.75 -23.90
CA GLU A 266 -3.58 7.18 -24.23
C GLU A 266 -2.25 7.86 -23.89
N THR A 267 -1.80 8.79 -24.75
CA THR A 267 -0.59 9.59 -24.51
C THR A 267 -0.94 11.07 -24.52
N ILE A 268 -0.47 11.79 -23.51
CA ILE A 268 -0.70 13.23 -23.32
C ILE A 268 0.64 13.89 -23.03
N SER A 269 0.92 15.03 -23.65
CA SER A 269 2.07 15.85 -23.30
C SER A 269 1.63 17.07 -22.50
N PHE A 270 2.34 17.34 -21.42
CA PHE A 270 2.25 18.57 -20.65
C PHE A 270 3.47 19.49 -20.88
N GLY A 271 4.47 19.02 -21.66
CA GLY A 271 5.69 19.80 -21.85
C GLY A 271 6.29 20.23 -20.50
N GLU A 272 6.55 21.51 -20.34
CA GLU A 272 7.09 22.11 -19.12
C GLU A 272 6.03 22.69 -18.16
N SER A 273 4.73 22.61 -18.51
CA SER A 273 3.66 23.32 -17.82
C SER A 273 3.30 22.77 -16.44
N ASP A 274 3.69 21.52 -16.14
CA ASP A 274 3.39 20.86 -14.87
C ASP A 274 4.68 20.32 -14.18
N PRO A 275 5.49 21.20 -13.59
CA PRO A 275 6.73 20.81 -12.93
C PRO A 275 6.47 20.23 -11.52
N VAL A 276 7.09 19.09 -11.19
CA VAL A 276 7.07 18.49 -9.83
C VAL A 276 8.22 18.98 -8.94
N ALA A 277 9.20 19.66 -9.53
CA ALA A 277 10.33 20.21 -8.82
C ALA A 277 10.78 21.54 -9.46
N THR A 278 11.60 22.29 -8.72
CA THR A 278 12.11 23.56 -9.23
C THR A 278 13.01 23.37 -10.47
N ASN A 279 12.76 24.14 -11.54
CA ASN A 279 13.60 24.16 -12.72
C ASN A 279 14.95 24.91 -12.53
N LYS A 280 15.14 25.58 -11.39
CA LYS A 280 16.37 26.35 -11.11
C LYS A 280 17.58 25.45 -10.86
N THR A 281 17.41 24.24 -10.37
CA THR A 281 18.49 23.29 -10.07
C THR A 281 18.56 22.17 -11.10
N ALA A 282 19.75 21.62 -11.33
CA ALA A 282 19.95 20.47 -12.21
C ALA A 282 19.15 19.24 -11.72
N GLN A 283 19.11 19.01 -10.40
CA GLN A 283 18.34 17.93 -9.78
C GLN A 283 16.83 18.12 -10.00
N GLY A 284 16.30 19.31 -9.78
CA GLY A 284 14.89 19.58 -9.99
C GLY A 284 14.49 19.41 -11.45
N ARG A 285 15.29 19.88 -12.39
CA ARG A 285 15.07 19.65 -13.81
C ARG A 285 15.08 18.15 -14.16
N ALA A 286 15.97 17.36 -13.54
CA ALA A 286 15.99 15.90 -13.75
C ALA A 286 14.69 15.22 -13.31
N LEU A 287 14.04 15.69 -12.23
CA LEU A 287 12.75 15.19 -11.76
C LEU A 287 11.60 15.61 -12.69
N ASN A 288 11.72 16.77 -13.34
CA ASN A 288 10.69 17.24 -14.28
C ASN A 288 10.73 16.47 -15.61
N ARG A 289 11.89 15.95 -16.03
CA ARG A 289 12.02 15.12 -17.24
C ARG A 289 11.48 13.71 -17.02
N ARG A 290 10.17 13.55 -17.03
CA ARG A 290 9.49 12.28 -16.66
C ARG A 290 8.38 11.90 -17.63
N CYS A 291 8.00 10.65 -17.58
CA CYS A 291 6.68 10.18 -18.02
C CYS A 291 5.95 9.58 -16.82
N VAL A 292 4.78 10.10 -16.50
CA VAL A 292 3.90 9.57 -15.47
C VAL A 292 3.01 8.51 -16.09
N ILE A 293 2.98 7.34 -15.46
CA ILE A 293 2.15 6.22 -15.89
C ILE A 293 0.95 6.15 -14.95
N LYS A 294 -0.25 6.30 -15.50
CA LYS A 294 -1.50 6.21 -14.77
C LYS A 294 -2.35 5.07 -15.31
N PHE A 295 -3.02 4.38 -14.43
CA PHE A 295 -4.00 3.37 -14.78
C PHE A 295 -5.41 3.90 -14.52
N LYS A 296 -6.31 3.66 -15.47
CA LYS A 296 -7.71 4.02 -15.39
C LYS A 296 -8.55 2.76 -15.55
N SER A 297 -9.42 2.44 -14.57
CA SER A 297 -10.38 1.36 -14.72
C SER A 297 -11.53 1.80 -15.67
N MET A 298 -12.14 0.85 -16.36
CA MET A 298 -13.36 1.08 -17.15
C MET A 298 -14.57 0.55 -16.41
#